data_465fad37bca17b6466c7739546ed93c9
#
_entry.id   465fad37bca17b6466c7739546ed93c9
#
_cell.length_a   1.000
_cell.length_b   1.000
_cell.length_c   1.000
_cell.angle_alpha   90.00
_cell.angle_beta   90.00
_cell.angle_gamma   90.00
#
_symmetry.space_group_name_H-M   'P 1'
#
loop_
_entity.id
_entity.type
_entity.pdbx_description
1 polymer ?
#
loop_
_entity_poly.entity_id
_entity_poly.type
_entity_poly.pdbx_seq_one_letter_code
_entity_poly.pdbx_strand_id
1 'polypeptide(L)'
;LNADVIFSMVGYPKDVEEVYLGENGLIKTAKEGQVFVDMTTSSPTLAKKISEEFAKVGAAALDLPVTGGDIGAKNGTLSIMAGGDKKVFEETVLPLVKNFGKNITYFGEAGKGQYTKLANQIAIATTMISVAESFKFAKEVGLNLDDFFNIVSTGSGGSFSMTSYGPRILKGDFKPGFFIHHFIKDMRLALEECEKMNITLPGLEAAYKLYNELEEEVRNTNG
;
A
#
# COMPACT_ATOMS: atom_id res chain seq x y z
N LEU A 1 2.34 -23.90 15.10
CA LEU A 1 2.49 -23.71 13.64
C LEU A 1 3.45 -24.75 13.09
N ASN A 2 3.03 -25.45 12.01
CA ASN A 2 3.84 -26.46 11.32
C ASN A 2 4.35 -25.93 9.96
N ALA A 3 4.74 -24.65 9.93
CA ALA A 3 5.28 -24.00 8.74
C ALA A 3 6.56 -23.27 9.11
N ASP A 4 7.53 -23.26 8.21
CA ASP A 4 8.80 -22.56 8.40
C ASP A 4 8.68 -21.07 8.04
N VAL A 5 7.83 -20.76 7.05
CA VAL A 5 7.55 -19.38 6.61
C VAL A 5 6.05 -19.12 6.61
N ILE A 6 5.64 -18.04 7.24
CA ILE A 6 4.24 -17.64 7.40
C ILE A 6 4.05 -16.27 6.76
N PHE A 7 3.15 -16.17 5.77
CA PHE A 7 2.75 -14.92 5.16
C PHE A 7 1.40 -14.46 5.71
N SER A 8 1.28 -13.17 6.00
CA SER A 8 0.02 -12.54 6.40
C SER A 8 -0.32 -11.34 5.50
N MET A 9 -1.61 -11.10 5.33
CA MET A 9 -2.13 -9.90 4.70
C MET A 9 -3.53 -9.62 5.27
N VAL A 10 -3.64 -8.56 6.07
CA VAL A 10 -4.88 -8.17 6.75
C VAL A 10 -5.24 -6.71 6.46
N GLY A 11 -6.26 -6.13 7.11
CA GLY A 11 -6.81 -4.84 6.71
C GLY A 11 -6.10 -3.63 7.30
N TYR A 12 -5.84 -3.65 8.60
CA TYR A 12 -5.43 -2.48 9.38
C TYR A 12 -4.25 -2.77 10.32
N PRO A 13 -3.50 -1.75 10.77
CA PRO A 13 -2.43 -1.95 11.75
C PRO A 13 -2.86 -2.67 13.03
N LYS A 14 -4.08 -2.38 13.53
CA LYS A 14 -4.64 -3.08 14.69
C LYS A 14 -4.81 -4.58 14.45
N ASP A 15 -5.18 -4.97 13.22
CA ASP A 15 -5.36 -6.38 12.86
C ASP A 15 -3.98 -7.07 12.76
N VAL A 16 -2.97 -6.36 12.25
CA VAL A 16 -1.58 -6.83 12.25
C VAL A 16 -1.08 -7.01 13.69
N GLU A 17 -1.29 -6.03 14.57
CA GLU A 17 -0.88 -6.12 15.96
C GLU A 17 -1.56 -7.29 16.68
N GLU A 18 -2.86 -7.48 16.47
CA GLU A 18 -3.63 -8.60 17.03
C GLU A 18 -3.10 -9.96 16.53
N VAL A 19 -2.90 -10.10 15.22
CA VAL A 19 -2.41 -11.35 14.61
C VAL A 19 -1.00 -11.69 15.09
N TYR A 20 -0.12 -10.71 15.22
CA TYR A 20 1.28 -10.95 15.58
C TYR A 20 1.52 -10.96 17.08
N LEU A 21 0.98 -9.99 17.82
CA LEU A 21 1.34 -9.71 19.21
C LEU A 21 0.16 -9.86 20.18
N GLY A 22 -1.07 -10.11 19.69
CA GLY A 22 -2.27 -10.25 20.50
C GLY A 22 -2.20 -11.40 21.52
N GLU A 23 -3.24 -11.55 22.31
CA GLU A 23 -3.33 -12.60 23.36
C GLU A 23 -3.14 -14.00 22.77
N ASN A 24 -3.71 -14.26 21.58
CA ASN A 24 -3.56 -15.49 20.81
C ASN A 24 -2.66 -15.29 19.56
N GLY A 25 -1.83 -14.26 19.56
CA GLY A 25 -0.99 -13.88 18.43
C GLY A 25 0.10 -14.90 18.11
N LEU A 26 0.61 -14.80 16.90
CA LEU A 26 1.63 -15.71 16.34
C LEU A 26 2.88 -15.80 17.21
N ILE A 27 3.24 -14.73 17.91
CA ILE A 27 4.39 -14.70 18.85
C ILE A 27 4.30 -15.77 19.95
N LYS A 28 3.10 -16.15 20.37
CA LYS A 28 2.89 -17.15 21.44
C LYS A 28 3.32 -18.55 21.06
N THR A 29 3.35 -18.85 19.75
CA THR A 29 3.67 -20.18 19.22
C THR A 29 4.86 -20.15 18.26
N ALA A 30 5.46 -18.98 18.05
CA ALA A 30 6.65 -18.81 17.24
C ALA A 30 7.83 -19.62 17.81
N LYS A 31 8.61 -20.19 16.90
CA LYS A 31 9.78 -21.01 17.21
C LYS A 31 11.02 -20.44 16.58
N GLU A 32 12.17 -20.76 17.16
CA GLU A 32 13.47 -20.44 16.59
C GLU A 32 13.57 -20.89 15.13
N GLY A 33 14.08 -20.04 14.28
CA GLY A 33 14.28 -20.27 12.85
C GLY A 33 13.04 -20.04 11.97
N GLN A 34 11.85 -19.83 12.54
CA GLN A 34 10.65 -19.48 11.74
C GLN A 34 10.74 -18.05 11.20
N VAL A 35 10.14 -17.83 10.04
CA VAL A 35 10.11 -16.53 9.36
C VAL A 35 8.65 -16.09 9.17
N PHE A 36 8.35 -14.88 9.58
CA PHE A 36 7.03 -14.26 9.47
C PHE A 36 7.11 -13.05 8.54
N VAL A 37 6.20 -12.98 7.58
CA VAL A 37 6.21 -11.95 6.53
C VAL A 37 4.85 -11.26 6.51
N ASP A 38 4.82 -10.00 6.94
CA ASP A 38 3.62 -9.16 6.82
C ASP A 38 3.61 -8.40 5.49
N MET A 39 2.62 -8.67 4.66
CA MET A 39 2.43 -8.01 3.37
C MET A 39 1.38 -6.89 3.43
N THR A 40 0.82 -6.64 4.59
CA THR A 40 -0.17 -5.57 4.83
C THR A 40 0.50 -4.20 4.72
N THR A 41 -0.21 -3.22 4.16
CA THR A 41 0.17 -1.80 4.36
C THR A 41 -0.18 -1.39 5.78
N SER A 42 0.85 -1.20 6.63
CA SER A 42 0.73 -0.99 8.05
C SER A 42 1.70 0.09 8.57
N SER A 43 1.80 0.24 9.89
CA SER A 43 2.68 1.21 10.52
C SER A 43 4.15 0.74 10.50
N PRO A 44 5.09 1.59 10.05
CA PRO A 44 6.53 1.29 10.15
C PRO A 44 7.00 1.05 11.58
N THR A 45 6.45 1.78 12.54
CA THR A 45 6.74 1.61 13.97
C THR A 45 6.27 0.24 14.47
N LEU A 46 5.09 -0.22 14.05
CA LEU A 46 4.59 -1.55 14.39
C LEU A 46 5.44 -2.65 13.77
N ALA A 47 5.85 -2.49 12.51
CA ALA A 47 6.74 -3.45 11.85
C ALA A 47 8.06 -3.63 12.60
N LYS A 48 8.68 -2.54 13.07
CA LYS A 48 9.87 -2.59 13.92
C LYS A 48 9.60 -3.33 15.22
N LYS A 49 8.53 -2.96 15.93
CA LYS A 49 8.12 -3.63 17.19
C LYS A 49 7.95 -5.13 16.99
N ILE A 50 7.26 -5.55 15.94
CA ILE A 50 7.07 -6.97 15.63
C ILE A 50 8.40 -7.66 15.38
N SER A 51 9.28 -7.07 14.57
CA SER A 51 10.61 -7.62 14.28
C SER A 51 11.43 -7.82 15.56
N GLU A 52 11.43 -6.84 16.45
CA GLU A 52 12.14 -6.89 17.74
C GLU A 52 11.57 -7.98 18.68
N GLU A 53 10.25 -8.10 18.78
CA GLU A 53 9.62 -9.11 19.63
C GLU A 53 9.87 -10.54 19.12
N PHE A 54 9.80 -10.75 17.80
CA PHE A 54 10.08 -12.07 17.22
C PHE A 54 11.55 -12.47 17.34
N ALA A 55 12.47 -11.51 17.24
CA ALA A 55 13.90 -11.77 17.45
C ALA A 55 14.20 -12.32 18.86
N LYS A 56 13.43 -11.92 19.90
CA LYS A 56 13.59 -12.42 21.28
C LYS A 56 13.32 -13.93 21.42
N VAL A 57 12.54 -14.49 20.52
CA VAL A 57 12.22 -15.93 20.50
C VAL A 57 12.98 -16.69 19.39
N GLY A 58 14.00 -16.04 18.79
CA GLY A 58 14.81 -16.65 17.74
C GLY A 58 14.13 -16.75 16.37
N ALA A 59 13.00 -16.09 16.18
CA ALA A 59 12.29 -16.02 14.91
C ALA A 59 12.58 -14.68 14.19
N ALA A 60 12.34 -14.63 12.89
CA ALA A 60 12.46 -13.40 12.12
C ALA A 60 11.08 -12.90 11.66
N ALA A 61 10.87 -11.58 11.72
CA ALA A 61 9.69 -10.96 11.13
C ALA A 61 10.11 -9.82 10.18
N LEU A 62 9.51 -9.82 8.99
CA LEU A 62 9.79 -8.88 7.90
C LEU A 62 8.52 -8.19 7.45
N ASP A 63 8.63 -6.95 7.00
CA ASP A 63 7.55 -6.17 6.38
C ASP A 63 7.75 -6.09 4.87
N LEU A 64 6.83 -6.69 4.12
CA LEU A 64 6.87 -6.77 2.66
C LEU A 64 5.57 -6.25 2.01
N PRO A 65 5.16 -5.01 2.26
CA PRO A 65 3.98 -4.46 1.59
C PRO A 65 4.16 -4.43 0.07
N VAL A 66 3.01 -4.46 -0.62
CA VAL A 66 2.95 -4.64 -2.07
C VAL A 66 2.21 -3.51 -2.78
N THR A 67 2.47 -3.37 -4.07
CA THR A 67 1.65 -2.58 -4.99
C THR A 67 1.42 -3.35 -6.30
N GLY A 68 0.33 -3.03 -7.01
CA GLY A 68 -0.11 -3.72 -8.23
C GLY A 68 -1.55 -4.22 -8.15
N GLY A 69 -2.20 -4.09 -6.98
CA GLY A 69 -3.62 -4.43 -6.77
C GLY A 69 -3.93 -5.91 -6.97
N ASP A 70 -5.21 -6.23 -7.10
CA ASP A 70 -5.71 -7.57 -7.34
C ASP A 70 -5.26 -8.15 -8.69
N ILE A 71 -5.13 -7.30 -9.71
CA ILE A 71 -4.64 -7.68 -11.04
C ILE A 71 -3.18 -8.12 -10.94
N GLY A 72 -2.34 -7.37 -10.23
CA GLY A 72 -0.95 -7.73 -10.01
C GLY A 72 -0.81 -9.04 -9.23
N ALA A 73 -1.67 -9.26 -8.23
CA ALA A 73 -1.70 -10.51 -7.47
C ALA A 73 -2.09 -11.71 -8.34
N LYS A 74 -3.17 -11.59 -9.12
CA LYS A 74 -3.64 -12.64 -10.04
C LYS A 74 -2.61 -13.02 -11.10
N ASN A 75 -1.87 -12.04 -11.60
CA ASN A 75 -0.89 -12.22 -12.66
C ASN A 75 0.52 -12.55 -12.15
N GLY A 76 0.74 -12.59 -10.84
CA GLY A 76 2.07 -12.78 -10.27
C GLY A 76 3.05 -11.63 -10.58
N THR A 77 2.55 -10.40 -10.71
CA THR A 77 3.33 -9.23 -11.15
C THR A 77 3.40 -8.12 -10.11
N LEU A 78 3.19 -8.45 -8.85
CA LEU A 78 3.28 -7.48 -7.75
C LEU A 78 4.66 -6.83 -7.69
N SER A 79 4.69 -5.56 -7.29
CA SER A 79 5.92 -4.93 -6.81
C SER A 79 5.94 -5.02 -5.29
N ILE A 80 7.04 -5.55 -4.74
CA ILE A 80 7.20 -5.90 -3.32
C ILE A 80 8.33 -5.05 -2.73
N MET A 81 8.04 -4.39 -1.62
CA MET A 81 8.94 -3.47 -0.93
C MET A 81 9.39 -4.11 0.38
N ALA A 82 10.61 -4.68 0.41
CA ALA A 82 11.06 -5.49 1.53
C ALA A 82 11.83 -4.67 2.58
N GLY A 83 11.43 -4.85 3.85
CA GLY A 83 12.15 -4.40 5.05
C GLY A 83 12.34 -5.56 6.03
N GLY A 84 13.47 -5.56 6.75
CA GLY A 84 13.77 -6.58 7.75
C GLY A 84 15.21 -7.06 7.69
N ASP A 85 15.51 -8.24 8.26
CA ASP A 85 16.83 -8.84 8.17
C ASP A 85 17.18 -9.19 6.73
N LYS A 86 18.29 -8.65 6.23
CA LYS A 86 18.71 -8.81 4.85
C LYS A 86 19.02 -10.25 4.48
N LYS A 87 19.69 -10.98 5.37
CA LYS A 87 20.08 -12.37 5.12
C LYS A 87 18.86 -13.26 5.05
N VAL A 88 17.94 -13.12 5.99
CA VAL A 88 16.67 -13.85 6.00
C VAL A 88 15.85 -13.52 4.74
N PHE A 89 15.80 -12.23 4.35
CA PHE A 89 15.16 -11.84 3.12
C PHE A 89 15.76 -12.54 1.90
N GLU A 90 17.07 -12.44 1.69
CA GLU A 90 17.74 -12.96 0.49
C GLU A 90 17.73 -14.48 0.41
N GLU A 91 17.97 -15.19 1.53
CA GLU A 91 18.12 -16.63 1.55
C GLU A 91 16.78 -17.38 1.67
N THR A 92 15.79 -16.81 2.37
CA THR A 92 14.53 -17.51 2.68
C THR A 92 13.33 -16.91 1.95
N VAL A 93 13.14 -15.58 2.04
CA VAL A 93 11.89 -14.95 1.58
C VAL A 93 11.91 -14.67 0.09
N LEU A 94 13.01 -14.13 -0.45
CA LEU A 94 13.13 -13.74 -1.85
C LEU A 94 12.82 -14.88 -2.84
N PRO A 95 13.31 -16.13 -2.63
CA PRO A 95 12.96 -17.25 -3.50
C PRO A 95 11.46 -17.54 -3.56
N LEU A 96 10.74 -17.32 -2.45
CA LEU A 96 9.30 -17.55 -2.36
C LEU A 96 8.51 -16.46 -3.05
N VAL A 97 8.81 -15.18 -2.76
CA VAL A 97 8.05 -14.05 -3.31
C VAL A 97 8.27 -13.82 -4.80
N LYS A 98 9.34 -14.34 -5.39
CA LYS A 98 9.56 -14.36 -6.85
C LYS A 98 8.46 -15.10 -7.62
N ASN A 99 7.70 -15.98 -6.98
CA ASN A 99 6.60 -16.71 -7.63
C ASN A 99 5.37 -15.82 -7.89
N PHE A 100 5.23 -14.70 -7.21
CA PHE A 100 4.08 -13.79 -7.35
C PHE A 100 4.46 -12.30 -7.39
N GLY A 101 5.75 -11.98 -7.33
CA GLY A 101 6.29 -10.63 -7.46
C GLY A 101 7.24 -10.50 -8.65
N LYS A 102 7.09 -9.43 -9.44
CA LYS A 102 7.95 -9.13 -10.59
C LYS A 102 9.06 -8.14 -10.23
N ASN A 103 8.73 -7.11 -9.48
CA ASN A 103 9.67 -6.09 -9.01
C ASN A 103 9.82 -6.22 -7.50
N ILE A 104 10.94 -6.75 -7.05
CA ILE A 104 11.17 -7.02 -5.62
C ILE A 104 12.42 -6.28 -5.21
N THR A 105 12.31 -5.36 -4.25
CA THR A 105 13.43 -4.53 -3.82
C THR A 105 13.53 -4.51 -2.30
N TYR A 106 14.75 -4.73 -1.80
CA TYR A 106 15.08 -4.59 -0.39
C TYR A 106 15.44 -3.13 -0.08
N PHE A 107 14.78 -2.54 0.92
CA PHE A 107 14.94 -1.13 1.29
C PHE A 107 15.68 -0.91 2.62
N GLY A 108 15.98 -1.98 3.35
CA GLY A 108 16.73 -1.88 4.61
C GLY A 108 16.06 -2.64 5.75
N GLU A 109 16.37 -2.23 6.97
CA GLU A 109 15.85 -2.82 8.20
C GLU A 109 14.32 -2.78 8.32
N ALA A 110 13.79 -3.47 9.34
CA ALA A 110 12.35 -3.54 9.61
C ALA A 110 11.70 -2.15 9.64
N GLY A 111 10.53 -2.03 9.00
CA GLY A 111 9.77 -0.80 8.78
C GLY A 111 10.14 -0.06 7.49
N LYS A 112 11.27 -0.36 6.83
CA LYS A 112 11.66 0.32 5.58
C LYS A 112 10.77 -0.08 4.40
N GLY A 113 10.25 -1.31 4.38
CA GLY A 113 9.22 -1.72 3.43
C GLY A 113 7.96 -0.86 3.59
N GLN A 114 7.48 -0.68 4.83
CA GLN A 114 6.32 0.16 5.14
C GLN A 114 6.54 1.63 4.76
N TYR A 115 7.69 2.22 5.12
CA TYR A 115 8.00 3.60 4.70
C TYR A 115 7.98 3.76 3.18
N THR A 116 8.54 2.79 2.45
CA THR A 116 8.52 2.81 0.98
C THR A 116 7.09 2.71 0.46
N LYS A 117 6.25 1.87 1.06
CA LYS A 117 4.84 1.77 0.70
C LYS A 117 4.08 3.06 0.98
N LEU A 118 4.31 3.72 2.11
CA LEU A 118 3.68 5.01 2.41
C LEU A 118 4.11 6.08 1.39
N ALA A 119 5.37 6.14 1.01
CA ALA A 119 5.85 7.04 -0.04
C ALA A 119 5.16 6.77 -1.39
N ASN A 120 4.95 5.49 -1.75
CA ASN A 120 4.17 5.11 -2.94
C ASN A 120 2.71 5.61 -2.83
N GLN A 121 2.06 5.48 -1.67
CA GLN A 121 0.69 5.94 -1.47
C GLN A 121 0.57 7.47 -1.53
N ILE A 122 1.56 8.21 -1.03
CA ILE A 122 1.64 9.67 -1.19
C ILE A 122 1.63 10.07 -2.68
N ALA A 123 2.44 9.41 -3.50
CA ALA A 123 2.49 9.67 -4.94
C ALA A 123 1.14 9.36 -5.62
N ILE A 124 0.48 8.26 -5.28
CA ILE A 124 -0.82 7.88 -5.85
C ILE A 124 -1.90 8.88 -5.43
N ALA A 125 -1.90 9.35 -4.18
CA ALA A 125 -2.93 10.24 -3.64
C ALA A 125 -3.10 11.50 -4.51
N THR A 126 -2.01 12.18 -4.81
CA THR A 126 -2.02 13.40 -5.62
C THR A 126 -2.26 13.14 -7.10
N THR A 127 -1.71 12.07 -7.68
CA THR A 127 -1.95 11.74 -9.08
C THR A 127 -3.39 11.31 -9.35
N MET A 128 -4.07 10.69 -8.41
CA MET A 128 -5.48 10.32 -8.57
C MET A 128 -6.41 11.55 -8.59
N ILE A 129 -6.14 12.53 -7.72
CA ILE A 129 -6.86 13.81 -7.74
C ILE A 129 -6.60 14.54 -9.06
N SER A 130 -5.34 14.62 -9.48
CA SER A 130 -4.96 15.23 -10.76
C SER A 130 -5.73 14.63 -11.95
N VAL A 131 -5.90 13.31 -11.99
CA VAL A 131 -6.71 12.64 -13.03
C VAL A 131 -8.16 13.10 -12.95
N ALA A 132 -8.79 13.03 -11.78
CA ALA A 132 -10.21 13.39 -11.61
C ALA A 132 -10.49 14.85 -12.00
N GLU A 133 -9.67 15.78 -11.52
CA GLU A 133 -9.81 17.21 -11.79
C GLU A 133 -9.54 17.56 -13.26
N SER A 134 -8.54 16.95 -13.89
CA SER A 134 -8.23 17.20 -15.30
C SER A 134 -9.32 16.70 -16.23
N PHE A 135 -9.90 15.52 -15.97
CA PHE A 135 -11.07 15.04 -16.73
C PHE A 135 -12.29 15.92 -16.52
N LYS A 136 -12.55 16.34 -15.27
CA LYS A 136 -13.65 17.27 -14.97
C LYS A 136 -13.48 18.58 -15.74
N PHE A 137 -12.30 19.18 -15.66
CA PHE A 137 -12.01 20.44 -16.40
C PHE A 137 -12.19 20.26 -17.90
N ALA A 138 -11.59 19.20 -18.50
CA ALA A 138 -11.71 18.94 -19.92
C ALA A 138 -13.17 18.81 -20.38
N LYS A 139 -14.01 18.13 -19.57
CA LYS A 139 -15.44 17.97 -19.81
C LYS A 139 -16.19 19.33 -19.77
N GLU A 140 -15.92 20.15 -18.74
CA GLU A 140 -16.61 21.45 -18.57
C GLU A 140 -16.31 22.45 -19.69
N VAL A 141 -15.09 22.40 -20.25
CA VAL A 141 -14.72 23.26 -21.39
C VAL A 141 -15.06 22.64 -22.77
N GLY A 142 -15.74 21.48 -22.79
CA GLY A 142 -16.25 20.87 -24.00
C GLY A 142 -15.22 20.13 -24.85
N LEU A 143 -14.08 19.70 -24.30
CA LEU A 143 -13.11 18.89 -25.03
C LEU A 143 -13.64 17.49 -25.29
N ASN A 144 -13.22 16.89 -26.42
CA ASN A 144 -13.37 15.45 -26.64
C ASN A 144 -12.48 14.72 -25.61
N LEU A 145 -13.09 13.90 -24.76
CA LEU A 145 -12.39 13.26 -23.64
C LEU A 145 -11.46 12.13 -24.09
N ASP A 146 -11.75 11.47 -25.22
CA ASP A 146 -10.87 10.44 -25.79
C ASP A 146 -9.58 11.10 -26.33
N ASP A 147 -9.71 12.21 -27.08
CA ASP A 147 -8.58 12.96 -27.58
C ASP A 147 -7.75 13.56 -26.45
N PHE A 148 -8.42 14.10 -25.42
CA PHE A 148 -7.77 14.59 -24.20
C PHE A 148 -6.96 13.48 -23.52
N PHE A 149 -7.56 12.31 -23.30
CA PHE A 149 -6.88 11.17 -22.69
C PHE A 149 -5.66 10.74 -23.52
N ASN A 150 -5.83 10.57 -24.83
CA ASN A 150 -4.77 10.10 -25.71
C ASN A 150 -3.53 11.00 -25.69
N ILE A 151 -3.71 12.33 -25.68
CA ILE A 151 -2.58 13.26 -25.66
C ILE A 151 -1.95 13.39 -24.26
N VAL A 152 -2.75 13.46 -23.21
CA VAL A 152 -2.26 13.68 -21.84
C VAL A 152 -1.59 12.44 -21.27
N SER A 153 -2.15 11.24 -21.52
CA SER A 153 -1.58 10.00 -21.01
C SER A 153 -0.19 9.66 -21.52
N THR A 154 0.16 10.20 -22.70
CA THR A 154 1.48 10.00 -23.35
C THR A 154 2.47 11.13 -23.10
N GLY A 155 2.00 12.24 -22.54
CA GLY A 155 2.81 13.42 -22.23
C GLY A 155 3.20 13.53 -20.76
N SER A 156 3.68 14.70 -20.36
CA SER A 156 4.12 15.00 -18.99
C SER A 156 2.98 14.95 -17.94
N GLY A 157 1.72 15.02 -18.37
CA GLY A 157 0.55 14.81 -17.51
C GLY A 157 0.23 13.34 -17.27
N GLY A 158 0.97 12.42 -17.88
CA GLY A 158 0.78 10.97 -17.72
C GLY A 158 1.16 10.46 -16.35
N SER A 159 0.47 9.43 -15.91
CA SER A 159 0.74 8.71 -14.65
C SER A 159 0.15 7.30 -14.73
N PHE A 160 0.53 6.41 -13.80
CA PHE A 160 -0.15 5.12 -13.65
C PHE A 160 -1.65 5.31 -13.41
N SER A 161 -2.04 6.29 -12.60
CA SER A 161 -3.46 6.61 -12.37
C SER A 161 -4.15 7.03 -13.67
N MET A 162 -3.54 7.88 -14.50
CA MET A 162 -4.07 8.30 -15.78
C MET A 162 -4.25 7.10 -16.73
N THR A 163 -3.23 6.28 -16.91
CA THR A 163 -3.27 5.15 -17.86
C THR A 163 -4.18 4.00 -17.41
N SER A 164 -4.32 3.79 -16.09
CA SER A 164 -5.14 2.70 -15.54
C SER A 164 -6.61 3.09 -15.37
N TYR A 165 -6.90 4.32 -14.95
CA TYR A 165 -8.26 4.76 -14.64
C TYR A 165 -8.88 5.64 -15.74
N GLY A 166 -8.09 6.35 -16.55
CA GLY A 166 -8.60 7.14 -17.66
C GLY A 166 -9.53 6.36 -18.60
N PRO A 167 -9.12 5.19 -19.13
CA PRO A 167 -9.99 4.37 -19.97
C PRO A 167 -11.28 3.89 -19.28
N ARG A 168 -11.26 3.75 -17.97
CA ARG A 168 -12.43 3.36 -17.18
C ARG A 168 -13.39 4.56 -17.01
N ILE A 169 -12.86 5.74 -16.74
CA ILE A 169 -13.62 6.99 -16.65
C ILE A 169 -14.35 7.24 -17.98
N LEU A 170 -13.65 7.10 -19.12
CA LEU A 170 -14.25 7.25 -20.45
C LEU A 170 -15.42 6.29 -20.70
N LYS A 171 -15.37 5.08 -20.14
CA LYS A 171 -16.43 4.07 -20.26
C LYS A 171 -17.51 4.17 -19.18
N GLY A 172 -17.41 5.12 -18.24
CA GLY A 172 -18.30 5.21 -17.09
C GLY A 172 -18.16 4.05 -16.10
N ASP A 173 -17.01 3.34 -16.12
CA ASP A 173 -16.74 2.28 -15.15
C ASP A 173 -16.07 2.86 -13.88
N PHE A 174 -16.89 3.08 -12.87
CA PHE A 174 -16.48 3.59 -11.57
C PHE A 174 -16.43 2.50 -10.49
N LYS A 175 -16.42 1.24 -10.86
CA LYS A 175 -16.24 0.14 -9.89
C LYS A 175 -14.91 0.27 -9.17
N PRO A 176 -14.82 -0.07 -7.87
CA PRO A 176 -13.59 0.09 -7.11
C PRO A 176 -12.47 -0.81 -7.65
N GLY A 177 -11.29 -0.22 -7.85
CA GLY A 177 -10.04 -0.97 -8.06
C GLY A 177 -9.24 -1.09 -6.75
N PHE A 178 -9.47 -0.13 -5.84
CA PHE A 178 -8.97 -0.12 -4.48
C PHE A 178 -10.00 0.58 -3.59
N PHE A 179 -10.28 0.05 -2.41
CA PHE A 179 -11.29 0.61 -1.52
C PHE A 179 -10.86 1.94 -0.92
N ILE A 180 -11.75 2.93 -0.95
CA ILE A 180 -11.51 4.29 -0.44
C ILE A 180 -11.05 4.26 1.03
N HIS A 181 -11.72 3.51 1.90
CA HIS A 181 -11.38 3.43 3.33
C HIS A 181 -9.97 2.85 3.59
N HIS A 182 -9.49 1.93 2.76
CA HIS A 182 -8.10 1.46 2.84
C HIS A 182 -7.12 2.52 2.37
N PHE A 183 -7.48 3.32 1.36
CA PHE A 183 -6.61 4.38 0.90
C PHE A 183 -6.55 5.55 1.89
N ILE A 184 -7.66 5.89 2.51
CA ILE A 184 -7.71 6.87 3.63
C ILE A 184 -6.82 6.39 4.79
N LYS A 185 -6.91 5.11 5.15
CA LYS A 185 -6.01 4.51 6.15
C LYS A 185 -4.53 4.69 5.77
N ASP A 186 -4.16 4.40 4.52
CA ASP A 186 -2.79 4.52 4.06
C ASP A 186 -2.28 5.97 4.13
N MET A 187 -3.08 6.93 3.70
CA MET A 187 -2.75 8.35 3.80
C MET A 187 -2.63 8.82 5.25
N ARG A 188 -3.52 8.36 6.14
CA ARG A 188 -3.44 8.67 7.57
C ARG A 188 -2.14 8.16 8.18
N LEU A 189 -1.74 6.92 7.88
CA LEU A 189 -0.47 6.38 8.36
C LEU A 189 0.72 7.23 7.89
N ALA A 190 0.69 7.70 6.63
CA ALA A 190 1.72 8.58 6.11
C ALA A 190 1.75 9.93 6.84
N LEU A 191 0.59 10.53 7.15
CA LEU A 191 0.48 11.78 7.92
C LEU A 191 0.98 11.59 9.37
N GLU A 192 0.63 10.49 10.03
CA GLU A 192 1.15 10.15 11.37
C GLU A 192 2.68 10.05 11.40
N GLU A 193 3.30 9.50 10.36
CA GLU A 193 4.76 9.48 10.24
C GLU A 193 5.34 10.87 9.93
N CYS A 194 4.64 11.70 9.14
CA CYS A 194 5.03 13.09 8.90
C CYS A 194 5.07 13.89 10.20
N GLU A 195 4.06 13.75 11.06
CA GLU A 195 4.02 14.40 12.38
C GLU A 195 5.22 14.00 13.23
N LYS A 196 5.54 12.71 13.32
CA LYS A 196 6.71 12.20 14.07
C LYS A 196 8.04 12.77 13.54
N MET A 197 8.14 13.00 12.24
CA MET A 197 9.33 13.54 11.58
C MET A 197 9.34 15.09 11.53
N ASN A 198 8.27 15.74 11.99
CA ASN A 198 8.06 17.18 11.89
C ASN A 198 8.20 17.71 10.45
N ILE A 199 7.61 17.02 9.49
CA ILE A 199 7.52 17.43 8.08
C ILE A 199 6.08 17.65 7.67
N THR A 200 5.86 18.55 6.71
CA THR A 200 4.55 18.88 6.14
C THR A 200 4.51 18.50 4.68
N LEU A 201 3.46 17.81 4.26
CA LEU A 201 3.20 17.42 2.87
C LEU A 201 1.83 17.95 2.42
N PRO A 202 1.73 19.22 1.98
CA PRO A 202 0.43 19.87 1.68
C PRO A 202 -0.42 19.13 0.64
N GLY A 203 0.21 18.49 -0.35
CA GLY A 203 -0.51 17.66 -1.33
C GLY A 203 -1.16 16.43 -0.72
N LEU A 204 -0.48 15.76 0.22
CA LEU A 204 -1.05 14.63 0.96
C LEU A 204 -2.20 15.06 1.87
N GLU A 205 -2.05 16.19 2.57
CA GLU A 205 -3.10 16.74 3.44
C GLU A 205 -4.36 17.10 2.65
N ALA A 206 -4.19 17.78 1.50
CA ALA A 206 -5.30 18.09 0.61
C ALA A 206 -6.00 16.84 0.08
N ALA A 207 -5.23 15.83 -0.35
CA ALA A 207 -5.75 14.55 -0.80
C ALA A 207 -6.54 13.84 0.31
N TYR A 208 -5.96 13.74 1.49
CA TYR A 208 -6.59 13.09 2.64
C TYR A 208 -7.93 13.74 3.00
N LYS A 209 -8.00 15.08 2.98
CA LYS A 209 -9.24 15.82 3.21
C LYS A 209 -10.31 15.46 2.17
N LEU A 210 -9.98 15.54 0.87
CA LEU A 210 -10.92 15.26 -0.21
C LEU A 210 -11.45 13.81 -0.18
N TYR A 211 -10.59 12.84 0.15
CA TYR A 211 -11.00 11.44 0.26
C TYR A 211 -11.91 11.18 1.46
N ASN A 212 -11.71 11.88 2.59
CA ASN A 212 -12.62 11.77 3.74
C ASN A 212 -14.00 12.38 3.41
N GLU A 213 -14.05 13.55 2.75
CA GLU A 213 -15.31 14.16 2.30
C GLU A 213 -16.08 13.19 1.37
N LEU A 214 -15.38 12.55 0.43
CA LEU A 214 -15.98 11.56 -0.46
C LEU A 214 -16.50 10.32 0.30
N GLU A 215 -15.80 9.83 1.30
CA GLU A 215 -16.25 8.68 2.11
C GLU A 215 -17.54 9.02 2.88
N GLU A 216 -17.64 10.24 3.43
CA GLU A 216 -18.84 10.72 4.13
C GLU A 216 -20.03 10.82 3.17
N GLU A 217 -19.85 11.35 1.96
CA GLU A 217 -20.89 11.41 0.93
C GLU A 217 -21.39 10.02 0.55
N VAL A 218 -20.48 9.07 0.33
CA VAL A 218 -20.83 7.68 -0.03
C VAL A 218 -21.59 6.98 1.09
N ARG A 219 -21.24 7.21 2.35
CA ARG A 219 -21.98 6.68 3.50
C ARG A 219 -23.39 7.26 3.59
N ASN A 220 -23.53 8.56 3.36
CA ASN A 220 -24.81 9.26 3.45
C ASN A 220 -25.77 8.92 2.30
N THR A 221 -25.27 8.49 1.14
CA THR A 221 -26.10 8.10 -0.02
C THR A 221 -26.51 6.64 -0.03
N ASN A 222 -25.88 5.80 0.78
CA ASN A 222 -26.17 4.36 0.88
C ASN A 222 -26.84 3.95 2.21
N GLY A 223 -27.29 4.93 3.02
CA GLY A 223 -27.99 4.75 4.29
C GLY A 223 -29.52 4.74 4.15
#